data_4cf080a1ddabab1c2824d8211800435f
#
_entry.id   4cf080a1ddabab1c2824d8211800435f
#
_cell.length_a   1.000
_cell.length_b   1.000
_cell.length_c   1.000
_cell.angle_alpha   90.00
_cell.angle_beta   90.00
_cell.angle_gamma   90.00
#
_symmetry.space_group_name_H-M   'P 1'
#
loop_
_entity.id
_entity.type
_entity.pdbx_description
1 polymer ?
#
loop_
_entity_poly.entity_id
_entity_poly.type
_entity_poly.pdbx_seq_one_letter_code
_entity_poly.pdbx_strand_id
1 'polypeptide(L)'
;MTRLARLAVYFGHQRLAWGLAIAATLVGAVTEPMIPALLQPLLDRGFTQGTLQLWTVPLAIMGVFLVRGFAQFVGQYALAKIVNEGMLLLRKALFDRVLSAEMGLFGRQSASALSNTVVYEVQNGSNLLVQALLGLSRDGFTLVALLGYLLYLNWQLTLIVAVVVPGVAWIMKTLSRRLYHLTKVSQQATDELAYVVEENVLAHRMVRLHGAQQGQAGRFAALSQSLRRLAIKSTI
;
A
#
# COMPACT_ATOMS: atom_id res chain seq x y z
N MET A 1 -8.85 -19.30 -12.20
CA MET A 1 -9.07 -17.92 -11.72
C MET A 1 -8.02 -17.58 -10.68
N THR A 2 -7.24 -16.54 -10.91
CA THR A 2 -6.20 -16.09 -9.98
C THR A 2 -6.84 -15.67 -8.66
N ARG A 3 -6.15 -15.89 -7.53
CA ARG A 3 -6.65 -15.55 -6.18
C ARG A 3 -7.13 -14.10 -6.08
N LEU A 4 -6.49 -13.20 -6.82
CA LEU A 4 -6.84 -11.78 -6.93
C LEU A 4 -8.20 -11.53 -7.61
N ALA A 5 -8.56 -12.32 -8.62
CA ALA A 5 -9.85 -12.18 -9.30
C ALA A 5 -11.06 -12.50 -8.39
N ARG A 6 -10.88 -13.39 -7.42
CA ARG A 6 -11.93 -13.69 -6.42
C ARG A 6 -12.13 -12.54 -5.43
N LEU A 7 -11.06 -11.83 -5.08
CA LEU A 7 -11.16 -10.65 -4.21
C LEU A 7 -11.77 -9.46 -4.96
N ALA A 8 -11.44 -9.27 -6.23
CA ALA A 8 -11.96 -8.18 -7.05
C ALA A 8 -13.50 -8.15 -7.12
N VAL A 9 -14.18 -9.29 -7.00
CA VAL A 9 -15.64 -9.38 -6.99
C VAL A 9 -16.25 -8.60 -5.81
N TYR A 10 -15.61 -8.60 -4.65
CA TYR A 10 -16.10 -7.91 -3.46
C TYR A 10 -15.91 -6.39 -3.53
N PHE A 11 -14.92 -5.92 -4.29
CA PHE A 11 -14.60 -4.50 -4.46
C PHE A 11 -15.22 -3.87 -5.73
N GLY A 12 -15.71 -4.69 -6.68
CA GLY A 12 -16.22 -4.24 -7.98
C GLY A 12 -17.64 -3.65 -7.97
N HIS A 13 -18.36 -3.72 -6.85
CA HIS A 13 -19.80 -3.40 -6.81
C HIS A 13 -20.10 -1.89 -6.92
N GLN A 14 -19.14 -1.01 -6.66
CA GLN A 14 -19.30 0.44 -6.63
C GLN A 14 -18.76 1.14 -7.87
N ARG A 15 -19.46 1.00 -9.01
CA ARG A 15 -19.03 1.62 -10.28
C ARG A 15 -18.83 3.14 -10.19
N LEU A 16 -19.68 3.85 -9.43
CA LEU A 16 -19.58 5.30 -9.23
C LEU A 16 -18.32 5.71 -8.45
N ALA A 17 -17.99 5.00 -7.36
CA ALA A 17 -16.80 5.30 -6.59
C ALA A 17 -15.52 5.01 -7.39
N TRP A 18 -15.51 3.93 -8.19
CA TRP A 18 -14.42 3.66 -9.12
C TRP A 18 -14.29 4.73 -10.20
N GLY A 19 -15.41 5.18 -10.78
CA GLY A 19 -15.42 6.29 -11.75
C GLY A 19 -14.84 7.58 -11.16
N LEU A 20 -15.25 7.94 -9.94
CA LEU A 20 -14.73 9.12 -9.23
C LEU A 20 -13.24 8.97 -8.89
N ALA A 21 -12.79 7.79 -8.44
CA ALA A 21 -11.38 7.54 -8.15
C ALA A 21 -10.51 7.67 -9.40
N ILE A 22 -10.94 7.08 -10.53
CA ILE A 22 -10.24 7.17 -11.81
C ILE A 22 -10.22 8.62 -12.33
N ALA A 23 -11.35 9.32 -12.32
CA ALA A 23 -11.43 10.72 -12.75
C ALA A 23 -10.52 11.62 -11.90
N ALA A 24 -10.55 11.47 -10.58
CA ALA A 24 -9.68 12.20 -9.67
C ALA A 24 -8.19 11.91 -9.93
N THR A 25 -7.86 10.65 -10.20
CA THR A 25 -6.49 10.22 -10.54
C THR A 25 -6.02 10.83 -11.86
N LEU A 26 -6.89 10.87 -12.88
CA LEU A 26 -6.60 11.50 -14.18
C LEU A 26 -6.38 13.01 -14.03
N VAL A 27 -7.24 13.71 -13.28
CA VAL A 27 -7.05 15.14 -13.01
C VAL A 27 -5.73 15.38 -12.28
N GLY A 28 -5.39 14.55 -11.28
CA GLY A 28 -4.11 14.62 -10.59
C GLY A 28 -2.91 14.42 -11.55
N ALA A 29 -3.00 13.43 -12.43
CA ALA A 29 -1.94 13.13 -13.40
C ALA A 29 -1.72 14.25 -14.43
N VAL A 30 -2.79 14.90 -14.90
CA VAL A 30 -2.69 16.04 -15.83
C VAL A 30 -2.12 17.28 -15.15
N THR A 31 -2.39 17.49 -13.86
CA THR A 31 -1.85 18.63 -13.12
C THR A 31 -0.34 18.51 -12.83
N GLU A 32 0.26 17.30 -12.86
CA GLU A 32 1.71 17.12 -12.65
C GLU A 32 2.58 17.84 -13.69
N PRO A 33 2.41 17.62 -15.00
CA PRO A 33 3.22 18.31 -16.01
C PRO A 33 2.87 19.81 -16.13
N MET A 34 1.72 20.27 -15.63
CA MET A 34 1.37 21.70 -15.63
C MET A 34 2.28 22.53 -14.73
N ILE A 35 2.84 21.94 -13.65
CA ILE A 35 3.74 22.66 -12.74
C ILE A 35 5.03 23.10 -13.46
N PRO A 36 5.83 22.22 -14.07
CA PRO A 36 6.99 22.65 -14.85
C PRO A 36 6.61 23.48 -16.08
N ALA A 37 5.46 23.22 -16.70
CA ALA A 37 4.97 24.02 -17.82
C ALA A 37 4.66 25.47 -17.45
N LEU A 38 4.22 25.74 -16.23
CA LEU A 38 3.99 27.10 -15.72
C LEU A 38 5.29 27.77 -15.25
N LEU A 39 6.26 26.99 -14.78
CA LEU A 39 7.56 27.51 -14.36
C LEU A 39 8.42 27.99 -15.55
N GLN A 40 8.30 27.35 -16.70
CA GLN A 40 9.05 27.72 -17.90
C GLN A 40 8.80 29.17 -18.34
N PRO A 41 7.56 29.65 -18.58
CA PRO A 41 7.30 31.04 -18.92
C PRO A 41 7.65 32.02 -17.78
N LEU A 42 7.60 31.59 -16.53
CA LEU A 42 8.05 32.40 -15.40
C LEU A 42 9.56 32.69 -15.48
N LEU A 43 10.36 31.67 -15.77
CA LEU A 43 11.81 31.80 -15.90
C LEU A 43 12.18 32.60 -17.17
N ASP A 44 11.56 32.27 -18.31
CA ASP A 44 11.94 32.88 -19.61
C ASP A 44 11.42 34.30 -19.76
N ARG A 45 10.18 34.61 -19.34
CA ARG A 45 9.57 35.94 -19.55
C ARG A 45 9.58 36.79 -18.28
N GLY A 46 9.55 36.20 -17.08
CA GLY A 46 9.54 36.91 -15.82
C GLY A 46 10.92 37.52 -15.49
N PHE A 47 11.97 36.67 -15.58
CA PHE A 47 13.31 37.10 -15.22
C PHE A 47 14.09 37.73 -16.38
N THR A 48 13.87 37.30 -17.64
CA THR A 48 14.63 37.80 -18.80
C THR A 48 13.97 39.00 -19.49
N GLN A 49 12.65 39.10 -19.53
CA GLN A 49 11.95 40.15 -20.30
C GLN A 49 11.15 41.16 -19.44
N GLY A 50 10.94 40.90 -18.15
CA GLY A 50 10.25 41.82 -17.23
C GLY A 50 8.80 42.14 -17.59
N THR A 51 8.19 41.40 -18.54
CA THR A 51 6.86 41.70 -19.12
C THR A 51 5.69 41.02 -18.47
N LEU A 52 5.93 40.07 -17.54
CA LEU A 52 4.85 39.38 -16.84
C LEU A 52 4.37 40.17 -15.61
N GLN A 53 3.05 40.27 -15.45
CA GLN A 53 2.47 40.71 -14.19
C GLN A 53 2.86 39.70 -13.12
N LEU A 54 3.62 40.14 -12.10
CA LEU A 54 4.18 39.33 -11.02
C LEU A 54 3.17 38.45 -10.29
N TRP A 55 1.88 38.82 -10.36
CA TRP A 55 0.79 38.11 -9.65
C TRP A 55 0.12 36.98 -10.46
N THR A 56 0.23 36.96 -11.77
CA THR A 56 -0.47 35.96 -12.62
C THR A 56 0.08 34.55 -12.46
N VAL A 57 1.39 34.41 -12.30
CA VAL A 57 2.01 33.09 -12.17
C VAL A 57 1.80 32.44 -10.81
N PRO A 58 1.99 33.16 -9.67
CA PRO A 58 1.62 32.63 -8.35
C PRO A 58 0.16 32.23 -8.28
N LEU A 59 -0.74 33.02 -8.88
CA LEU A 59 -2.16 32.75 -8.89
C LEU A 59 -2.52 31.51 -9.71
N ALA A 60 -1.88 31.33 -10.86
CA ALA A 60 -2.02 30.12 -11.70
C ALA A 60 -1.51 28.87 -10.97
N ILE A 61 -0.33 28.95 -10.35
CA ILE A 61 0.23 27.85 -9.56
C ILE A 61 -0.70 27.50 -8.40
N MET A 62 -1.21 28.50 -7.67
CA MET A 62 -2.15 28.30 -6.58
C MET A 62 -3.45 27.63 -7.07
N GLY A 63 -3.95 28.03 -8.25
CA GLY A 63 -5.09 27.39 -8.90
C GLY A 63 -4.86 25.90 -9.21
N VAL A 64 -3.69 25.57 -9.78
CA VAL A 64 -3.31 24.18 -10.06
C VAL A 64 -3.23 23.36 -8.77
N PHE A 65 -2.62 23.90 -7.70
CA PHE A 65 -2.54 23.21 -6.42
C PHE A 65 -3.92 23.01 -5.76
N LEU A 66 -4.83 23.97 -5.87
CA LEU A 66 -6.20 23.84 -5.38
C LEU A 66 -6.96 22.75 -6.12
N VAL A 67 -6.90 22.74 -7.46
CA VAL A 67 -7.53 21.71 -8.29
C VAL A 67 -6.95 20.33 -7.95
N ARG A 68 -5.64 20.24 -7.81
CA ARG A 68 -4.94 19.00 -7.43
C ARG A 68 -5.35 18.53 -6.03
N GLY A 69 -5.36 19.44 -5.05
CA GLY A 69 -5.76 19.13 -3.66
C GLY A 69 -7.21 18.62 -3.59
N PHE A 70 -8.11 19.28 -4.32
CA PHE A 70 -9.50 18.85 -4.40
C PHE A 70 -9.64 17.48 -5.09
N ALA A 71 -8.96 17.27 -6.21
CA ALA A 71 -8.95 15.99 -6.90
C ALA A 71 -8.40 14.86 -6.00
N GLN A 72 -7.31 15.13 -5.27
CA GLN A 72 -6.72 14.18 -4.33
C GLN A 72 -7.69 13.83 -3.19
N PHE A 73 -8.39 14.81 -2.64
CA PHE A 73 -9.40 14.59 -1.60
C PHE A 73 -10.55 13.72 -2.11
N VAL A 74 -11.10 14.04 -3.29
CA VAL A 74 -12.17 13.24 -3.91
C VAL A 74 -11.71 11.82 -4.19
N GLY A 75 -10.48 11.64 -4.69
CA GLY A 75 -9.88 10.33 -4.93
C GLY A 75 -9.73 9.50 -3.66
N GLN A 76 -9.22 10.10 -2.58
CA GLN A 76 -9.08 9.43 -1.29
C GLN A 76 -10.42 9.07 -0.66
N TYR A 77 -11.42 9.95 -0.77
CA TYR A 77 -12.78 9.66 -0.29
C TYR A 77 -13.42 8.50 -1.05
N ALA A 78 -13.37 8.54 -2.38
CA ALA A 78 -13.88 7.46 -3.22
C ALA A 78 -13.21 6.12 -2.89
N LEU A 79 -11.91 6.14 -2.66
CA LEU A 79 -11.12 5.00 -2.24
C LEU A 79 -11.57 4.45 -0.89
N ALA A 80 -11.63 5.30 0.12
CA ALA A 80 -12.06 4.90 1.46
C ALA A 80 -13.44 4.22 1.41
N LYS A 81 -14.33 4.72 0.55
CA LYS A 81 -15.65 4.11 0.32
C LYS A 81 -15.54 2.72 -0.28
N ILE A 82 -14.75 2.55 -1.35
CA ILE A 82 -14.53 1.24 -2.00
C ILE A 82 -13.94 0.23 -0.99
N VAL A 83 -12.93 0.64 -0.22
CA VAL A 83 -12.27 -0.22 0.76
C VAL A 83 -13.25 -0.66 1.84
N ASN A 84 -13.93 0.29 2.47
CA ASN A 84 -14.78 0.00 3.62
C ASN A 84 -15.98 -0.90 3.25
N GLU A 85 -16.60 -0.68 2.09
CA GLU A 85 -17.70 -1.54 1.65
C GLU A 85 -17.23 -2.92 1.19
N GLY A 86 -16.12 -2.99 0.44
CA GLY A 86 -15.52 -4.27 0.06
C GLY A 86 -15.10 -5.10 1.29
N MET A 87 -14.57 -4.43 2.30
CA MET A 87 -14.19 -5.05 3.58
C MET A 87 -15.40 -5.57 4.35
N LEU A 88 -16.51 -4.82 4.38
CA LEU A 88 -17.76 -5.26 5.00
C LEU A 88 -18.28 -6.54 4.35
N LEU A 89 -18.33 -6.58 3.02
CA LEU A 89 -18.77 -7.75 2.27
C LEU A 89 -17.83 -8.96 2.50
N LEU A 90 -16.53 -8.71 2.50
CA LEU A 90 -15.55 -9.77 2.72
C LEU A 90 -15.61 -10.33 4.14
N ARG A 91 -15.73 -9.48 5.16
CA ARG A 91 -15.90 -9.91 6.54
C ARG A 91 -17.15 -10.76 6.74
N LYS A 92 -18.29 -10.30 6.16
CA LYS A 92 -19.53 -11.07 6.21
C LYS A 92 -19.36 -12.44 5.57
N ALA A 93 -18.80 -12.51 4.36
CA ALA A 93 -18.58 -13.78 3.67
C ALA A 93 -17.61 -14.73 4.41
N LEU A 94 -16.59 -14.18 5.08
CA LEU A 94 -15.67 -14.97 5.89
C LEU A 94 -16.35 -15.48 7.16
N PHE A 95 -17.11 -14.64 7.84
CA PHE A 95 -17.84 -15.04 9.05
C PHE A 95 -18.87 -16.12 8.74
N ASP A 96 -19.67 -15.97 7.67
CA ASP A 96 -20.63 -16.98 7.23
C ASP A 96 -19.91 -18.32 6.93
N ARG A 97 -18.69 -18.24 6.37
CA ARG A 97 -17.89 -19.43 6.08
C ARG A 97 -17.31 -20.10 7.34
N VAL A 98 -16.95 -19.31 8.35
CA VAL A 98 -16.53 -19.84 9.66
C VAL A 98 -17.70 -20.52 10.36
N LEU A 99 -18.91 -19.95 10.32
CA LEU A 99 -20.11 -20.56 10.91
C LEU A 99 -20.52 -21.87 10.23
N SER A 100 -20.27 -21.98 8.92
CA SER A 100 -20.58 -23.19 8.14
C SER A 100 -19.41 -24.17 8.01
N ALA A 101 -18.28 -23.90 8.70
CA ALA A 101 -17.08 -24.73 8.60
C ALA A 101 -17.22 -26.05 9.36
N GLU A 102 -16.56 -27.09 8.86
CA GLU A 102 -16.49 -28.39 9.50
C GLU A 102 -15.74 -28.29 10.86
N MET A 103 -16.14 -29.13 11.82
CA MET A 103 -15.52 -29.22 13.16
C MET A 103 -13.99 -29.41 13.10
N GLY A 104 -13.46 -30.04 12.06
CA GLY A 104 -12.02 -30.21 11.82
C GLY A 104 -11.22 -28.92 11.68
N LEU A 105 -11.86 -27.83 11.29
CA LEU A 105 -11.20 -26.50 11.21
C LEU A 105 -10.83 -25.99 12.61
N PHE A 106 -11.76 -26.12 13.55
CA PHE A 106 -11.59 -25.64 14.93
C PHE A 106 -10.59 -26.47 15.74
N GLY A 107 -10.30 -27.69 15.30
CA GLY A 107 -9.23 -28.52 15.87
C GLY A 107 -7.83 -28.19 15.34
N ARG A 108 -7.75 -27.53 14.19
CA ARG A 108 -6.47 -27.18 13.55
C ARG A 108 -6.04 -25.72 13.72
N GLN A 109 -6.96 -24.84 14.01
CA GLN A 109 -6.70 -23.40 14.20
C GLN A 109 -7.28 -22.95 15.54
N SER A 110 -6.52 -22.09 16.24
CA SER A 110 -7.01 -21.50 17.49
C SER A 110 -8.13 -20.49 17.23
N ALA A 111 -8.99 -20.28 18.21
CA ALA A 111 -10.05 -19.28 18.13
C ALA A 111 -9.48 -17.86 17.93
N SER A 112 -8.32 -17.57 18.54
CA SER A 112 -7.61 -16.31 18.40
C SER A 112 -7.09 -16.12 16.96
N ALA A 113 -6.54 -17.15 16.32
CA ALA A 113 -6.09 -17.09 14.93
C ALA A 113 -7.23 -16.81 13.95
N LEU A 114 -8.37 -17.50 14.12
CA LEU A 114 -9.57 -17.27 13.31
C LEU A 114 -10.12 -15.84 13.48
N SER A 115 -10.20 -15.38 14.74
CA SER A 115 -10.63 -14.00 15.05
C SER A 115 -9.68 -12.98 14.45
N ASN A 116 -8.37 -13.18 14.60
CA ASN A 116 -7.35 -12.30 14.02
C ASN A 116 -7.48 -12.20 12.50
N THR A 117 -7.67 -13.34 11.82
CA THR A 117 -7.85 -13.37 10.35
C THR A 117 -9.09 -12.58 9.93
N VAL A 118 -10.24 -12.80 10.55
CA VAL A 118 -11.49 -12.13 10.17
C VAL A 118 -11.47 -10.63 10.47
N VAL A 119 -10.84 -10.21 11.58
CA VAL A 119 -10.88 -8.81 12.02
C VAL A 119 -9.70 -8.02 11.50
N TYR A 120 -8.48 -8.49 11.71
CA TYR A 120 -7.26 -7.70 11.45
C TYR A 120 -6.62 -7.97 10.09
N GLU A 121 -6.47 -9.23 9.68
CA GLU A 121 -5.83 -9.55 8.40
C GLU A 121 -6.67 -9.08 7.21
N VAL A 122 -7.99 -9.23 7.29
CA VAL A 122 -8.90 -8.71 6.25
C VAL A 122 -8.80 -7.19 6.14
N GLN A 123 -8.72 -6.49 7.28
CA GLN A 123 -8.56 -5.04 7.29
C GLN A 123 -7.25 -4.61 6.61
N ASN A 124 -6.14 -5.17 7.08
CA ASN A 124 -4.82 -4.82 6.59
C ASN A 124 -4.65 -5.23 5.11
N GLY A 125 -5.07 -6.43 4.76
CA GLY A 125 -5.01 -6.94 3.38
C GLY A 125 -5.85 -6.12 2.40
N SER A 126 -7.07 -5.73 2.79
CA SER A 126 -7.94 -4.88 1.97
C SER A 126 -7.37 -3.49 1.77
N ASN A 127 -6.86 -2.86 2.84
CA ASN A 127 -6.23 -1.55 2.76
C ASN A 127 -5.00 -1.57 1.84
N LEU A 128 -4.11 -2.55 2.02
CA LEU A 128 -2.91 -2.70 1.20
C LEU A 128 -3.24 -2.96 -0.27
N LEU A 129 -4.21 -3.84 -0.55
CA LEU A 129 -4.62 -4.16 -1.92
C LEU A 129 -5.13 -2.92 -2.66
N VAL A 130 -6.01 -2.16 -2.02
CA VAL A 130 -6.64 -1.01 -2.68
C VAL A 130 -5.67 0.15 -2.78
N GLN A 131 -4.84 0.41 -1.77
CA GLN A 131 -3.76 1.38 -1.85
C GLN A 131 -2.77 1.04 -2.96
N ALA A 132 -2.39 -0.23 -3.12
CA ALA A 132 -1.51 -0.68 -4.19
C ALA A 132 -2.14 -0.48 -5.58
N LEU A 133 -3.42 -0.82 -5.75
CA LEU A 133 -4.13 -0.64 -7.02
C LEU A 133 -4.24 0.84 -7.42
N LEU A 134 -4.53 1.71 -6.46
CA LEU A 134 -4.62 3.15 -6.74
C LEU A 134 -3.24 3.78 -6.92
N GLY A 135 -2.27 3.38 -6.11
CA GLY A 135 -0.88 3.80 -6.31
C GLY A 135 -0.42 3.48 -7.73
N LEU A 136 -0.61 2.24 -8.17
CA LEU A 136 -0.30 1.80 -9.53
C LEU A 136 -1.04 2.63 -10.60
N SER A 137 -2.33 2.89 -10.41
CA SER A 137 -3.11 3.68 -11.36
C SER A 137 -2.62 5.13 -11.38
N ARG A 138 -2.47 5.75 -10.23
CA ARG A 138 -2.01 7.13 -10.08
C ARG A 138 -0.62 7.31 -10.68
N ASP A 139 0.34 6.51 -10.22
CA ASP A 139 1.74 6.63 -10.64
C ASP A 139 1.91 6.25 -12.11
N GLY A 140 1.12 5.28 -12.60
CA GLY A 140 1.06 4.91 -14.01
C GLY A 140 0.57 6.05 -14.91
N PHE A 141 -0.54 6.69 -14.57
CA PHE A 141 -1.06 7.84 -15.32
C PHE A 141 -0.12 9.05 -15.22
N THR A 142 0.44 9.31 -14.06
CA THR A 142 1.43 10.38 -13.87
C THR A 142 2.67 10.13 -14.71
N LEU A 143 3.16 8.91 -14.74
CA LEU A 143 4.33 8.54 -15.55
C LEU A 143 4.06 8.73 -17.04
N VAL A 144 2.90 8.31 -17.53
CA VAL A 144 2.50 8.49 -18.93
C VAL A 144 2.37 9.99 -19.26
N ALA A 145 1.76 10.79 -18.39
CA ALA A 145 1.60 12.22 -18.58
C ALA A 145 2.95 12.96 -18.62
N LEU A 146 3.85 12.64 -17.67
CA LEU A 146 5.19 13.23 -17.61
C LEU A 146 6.07 12.79 -18.78
N LEU A 147 6.03 11.50 -19.17
CA LEU A 147 6.75 11.02 -20.36
C LEU A 147 6.24 11.69 -21.63
N GLY A 148 4.91 11.83 -21.77
CA GLY A 148 4.31 12.56 -22.90
C GLY A 148 4.78 14.03 -22.95
N TYR A 149 4.82 14.72 -21.82
CA TYR A 149 5.33 16.08 -21.72
C TYR A 149 6.84 16.17 -22.02
N LEU A 150 7.63 15.21 -21.54
CA LEU A 150 9.06 15.15 -21.79
C LEU A 150 9.36 14.91 -23.28
N LEU A 151 8.60 14.00 -23.92
CA LEU A 151 8.69 13.77 -25.37
C LEU A 151 8.38 15.03 -26.18
N TYR A 152 7.38 15.80 -25.77
CA TYR A 152 7.02 17.07 -26.39
C TYR A 152 8.14 18.10 -26.24
N LEU A 153 8.80 18.15 -25.09
CA LEU A 153 9.83 19.14 -24.79
C LEU A 153 11.17 18.78 -25.45
N ASN A 154 11.63 17.54 -25.30
CA ASN A 154 12.90 17.07 -25.86
C ASN A 154 12.95 15.54 -25.97
N TRP A 155 12.79 15.02 -27.19
CA TRP A 155 12.78 13.57 -27.44
C TRP A 155 14.13 12.88 -27.16
N GLN A 156 15.26 13.61 -27.31
CA GLN A 156 16.61 13.07 -27.06
C GLN A 156 16.83 12.78 -25.57
N LEU A 157 16.45 13.71 -24.70
CA LEU A 157 16.48 13.50 -23.24
C LEU A 157 15.58 12.35 -22.82
N THR A 158 14.41 12.20 -23.46
CA THR A 158 13.47 11.12 -23.17
C THR A 158 14.07 9.75 -23.51
N LEU A 159 14.88 9.66 -24.54
CA LEU A 159 15.58 8.43 -24.92
C LEU A 159 16.57 7.98 -23.82
N ILE A 160 17.29 8.93 -23.23
CA ILE A 160 18.19 8.65 -22.09
C ILE A 160 17.39 8.10 -20.91
N VAL A 161 16.28 8.73 -20.56
CA VAL A 161 15.38 8.27 -19.48
C VAL A 161 14.83 6.88 -19.78
N ALA A 162 14.44 6.63 -21.03
CA ALA A 162 13.93 5.32 -21.47
C ALA A 162 14.94 4.17 -21.29
N VAL A 163 16.23 4.45 -21.31
CA VAL A 163 17.28 3.46 -21.02
C VAL A 163 17.52 3.31 -19.51
N VAL A 164 17.47 4.41 -18.77
CA VAL A 164 17.68 4.39 -17.31
C VAL A 164 16.55 3.67 -16.56
N VAL A 165 15.29 3.89 -16.96
CA VAL A 165 14.11 3.32 -16.28
C VAL A 165 14.12 1.79 -16.22
N PRO A 166 14.41 1.02 -17.29
CA PRO A 166 14.53 -0.43 -17.22
C PRO A 166 15.67 -0.88 -16.30
N GLY A 167 16.78 -0.15 -16.25
CA GLY A 167 17.89 -0.44 -15.34
C GLY A 167 17.46 -0.34 -13.87
N VAL A 168 16.79 0.74 -13.51
CA VAL A 168 16.24 0.95 -12.16
C VAL A 168 15.17 -0.12 -11.86
N ALA A 169 14.30 -0.43 -12.81
CA ALA A 169 13.27 -1.47 -12.64
C ALA A 169 13.88 -2.85 -12.36
N TRP A 170 14.99 -3.19 -13.02
CA TRP A 170 15.70 -4.44 -12.79
C TRP A 170 16.32 -4.51 -11.39
N ILE A 171 16.95 -3.43 -10.92
CA ILE A 171 17.49 -3.30 -9.56
C ILE A 171 16.35 -3.45 -8.53
N MET A 172 15.25 -2.72 -8.74
CA MET A 172 14.08 -2.77 -7.86
C MET A 172 13.44 -4.16 -7.80
N LYS A 173 13.36 -4.87 -8.92
CA LYS A 173 12.86 -6.26 -8.96
C LYS A 173 13.72 -7.20 -8.11
N THR A 174 15.03 -7.04 -8.17
CA THR A 174 15.98 -7.86 -7.39
C THR A 174 15.86 -7.57 -5.89
N LEU A 175 15.77 -6.27 -5.54
CA LEU A 175 15.60 -5.83 -4.16
C LEU A 175 14.25 -6.29 -3.58
N SER A 176 13.16 -6.16 -4.35
CA SER A 176 11.82 -6.59 -3.94
C SER A 176 11.74 -8.09 -3.64
N ARG A 177 12.44 -8.93 -4.41
CA ARG A 177 12.52 -10.37 -4.13
C ARG A 177 13.20 -10.66 -2.80
N ARG A 178 14.28 -9.96 -2.50
CA ARG A 178 15.01 -10.08 -1.23
C ARG A 178 14.14 -9.63 -0.06
N LEU A 179 13.48 -8.48 -0.19
CA LEU A 179 12.57 -7.95 0.83
C LEU A 179 11.39 -8.88 1.07
N TYR A 180 10.78 -9.43 0.02
CA TYR A 180 9.68 -10.38 0.16
C TYR A 180 10.08 -11.63 0.97
N HIS A 181 11.26 -12.18 0.72
CA HIS A 181 11.76 -13.31 1.50
C HIS A 181 11.97 -12.95 2.98
N LEU A 182 12.59 -11.79 3.24
CA LEU A 182 12.80 -11.30 4.62
C LEU A 182 11.48 -11.05 5.34
N THR A 183 10.50 -10.45 4.67
CA THR A 183 9.16 -10.21 5.24
C THR A 183 8.46 -11.52 5.59
N LYS A 184 8.54 -12.54 4.71
CA LYS A 184 7.96 -13.85 4.97
C LYS A 184 8.58 -14.53 6.19
N VAL A 185 9.90 -14.50 6.34
CA VAL A 185 10.60 -15.06 7.49
C VAL A 185 10.27 -14.28 8.77
N SER A 186 10.19 -12.96 8.68
CA SER A 186 9.77 -12.10 9.80
C SER A 186 8.35 -12.40 10.24
N GLN A 187 7.41 -12.60 9.30
CA GLN A 187 6.04 -12.96 9.63
C GLN A 187 5.97 -14.30 10.37
N GLN A 188 6.67 -15.32 9.88
CA GLN A 188 6.73 -16.63 10.55
C GLN A 188 7.25 -16.53 11.98
N ALA A 189 8.30 -15.74 12.20
CA ALA A 189 8.86 -15.53 13.54
C ALA A 189 7.90 -14.75 14.46
N THR A 190 7.09 -13.84 13.90
CA THR A 190 6.04 -13.13 14.64
C THR A 190 4.92 -14.07 15.06
N ASP A 191 4.48 -14.94 14.15
CA ASP A 191 3.44 -15.92 14.42
C ASP A 191 3.89 -16.92 15.51
N GLU A 192 5.16 -17.33 15.45
CA GLU A 192 5.77 -18.22 16.46
C GLU A 192 5.86 -17.55 17.84
N LEU A 193 6.20 -16.24 17.86
CA LEU A 193 6.20 -15.46 19.11
C LEU A 193 4.80 -15.33 19.70
N ALA A 194 3.80 -15.04 18.87
CA ALA A 194 2.40 -14.97 19.29
C ALA A 194 1.91 -16.31 19.85
N TYR A 195 2.27 -17.42 19.21
CA TYR A 195 1.96 -18.76 19.68
C TYR A 195 2.58 -19.04 21.07
N VAL A 196 3.84 -18.69 21.29
CA VAL A 196 4.50 -18.86 22.61
C VAL A 196 3.77 -18.07 23.70
N VAL A 197 3.33 -16.83 23.39
CA VAL A 197 2.55 -16.03 24.35
C VAL A 197 1.19 -16.69 24.65
N GLU A 198 0.46 -17.11 23.63
CA GLU A 198 -0.83 -17.78 23.78
C GLU A 198 -0.70 -19.07 24.60
N GLU A 199 0.27 -19.92 24.27
CA GLU A 199 0.57 -21.16 24.99
C GLU A 199 0.81 -20.91 26.48
N ASN A 200 1.62 -19.90 26.81
CA ASN A 200 1.96 -19.57 28.20
C ASN A 200 0.79 -18.95 28.97
N VAL A 201 -0.08 -18.19 28.31
CA VAL A 201 -1.30 -17.63 28.91
C VAL A 201 -2.29 -18.76 29.20
N LEU A 202 -2.52 -19.68 28.27
CA LEU A 202 -3.44 -20.80 28.44
C LEU A 202 -2.92 -21.81 29.46
N ALA A 203 -1.63 -22.11 29.42
CA ALA A 203 -1.00 -23.09 30.31
C ALA A 203 -0.37 -22.49 31.59
N HIS A 204 -0.74 -21.24 32.00
CA HIS A 204 -0.07 -20.51 33.08
C HIS A 204 0.01 -21.31 34.42
N ARG A 205 -0.99 -22.11 34.74
CA ARG A 205 -0.98 -22.97 35.92
C ARG A 205 0.07 -24.06 35.85
N MET A 206 0.20 -24.73 34.68
CA MET A 206 1.19 -25.78 34.45
C MET A 206 2.62 -25.21 34.46
N VAL A 207 2.84 -24.06 33.86
CA VAL A 207 4.14 -23.37 33.86
C VAL A 207 4.59 -23.06 35.29
N ARG A 208 3.67 -22.61 36.17
CA ARG A 208 3.95 -22.35 37.59
C ARG A 208 4.19 -23.59 38.38
N LEU A 209 3.36 -24.65 38.20
CA LEU A 209 3.49 -25.92 38.94
C LEU A 209 4.82 -26.62 38.65
N HIS A 210 5.32 -26.55 37.43
CA HIS A 210 6.57 -27.20 37.03
C HIS A 210 7.80 -26.30 37.13
N GLY A 211 7.67 -25.06 37.63
CA GLY A 211 8.80 -24.12 37.72
C GLY A 211 9.44 -23.73 36.37
N ALA A 212 8.66 -23.85 35.26
CA ALA A 212 9.19 -23.69 33.90
C ALA A 212 9.31 -22.21 33.41
N GLN A 213 9.10 -21.21 34.30
CA GLN A 213 9.06 -19.79 33.95
C GLN A 213 10.34 -19.32 33.25
N GLN A 214 11.51 -19.72 33.76
CA GLN A 214 12.79 -19.31 33.17
C GLN A 214 13.01 -19.90 31.78
N GLY A 215 12.60 -21.15 31.56
CA GLY A 215 12.66 -21.80 30.25
C GLY A 215 11.79 -21.10 29.21
N GLN A 216 10.57 -20.75 29.58
CA GLN A 216 9.64 -20.05 28.70
C GLN A 216 10.08 -18.60 28.43
N ALA A 217 10.60 -17.90 29.42
CA ALA A 217 11.20 -16.58 29.25
C ALA A 217 12.41 -16.62 28.29
N GLY A 218 13.26 -17.64 28.40
CA GLY A 218 14.38 -17.87 27.48
C GLY A 218 13.92 -18.11 26.03
N ARG A 219 12.88 -18.91 25.82
CA ARG A 219 12.30 -19.17 24.50
C ARG A 219 11.73 -17.89 23.88
N PHE A 220 11.00 -17.10 24.65
CA PHE A 220 10.47 -15.80 24.21
C PHE A 220 11.59 -14.82 23.86
N ALA A 221 12.64 -14.73 24.70
CA ALA A 221 13.78 -13.85 24.46
C ALA A 221 14.54 -14.23 23.18
N ALA A 222 14.74 -15.53 22.92
CA ALA A 222 15.42 -16.01 21.71
C ALA A 222 14.63 -15.63 20.43
N LEU A 223 13.29 -15.82 20.43
CA LEU A 223 12.43 -15.44 19.32
C LEU A 223 12.40 -13.92 19.11
N SER A 224 12.30 -13.14 20.18
CA SER A 224 12.35 -11.67 20.12
C SER A 224 13.70 -11.16 19.57
N GLN A 225 14.82 -11.80 19.91
CA GLN A 225 16.13 -11.47 19.33
C GLN A 225 16.21 -11.81 17.85
N SER A 226 15.60 -12.93 17.41
CA SER A 226 15.57 -13.29 16.00
C SER A 226 14.76 -12.28 15.18
N LEU A 227 13.60 -11.85 15.68
CA LEU A 227 12.79 -10.77 15.09
C LEU A 227 13.55 -9.46 14.98
N ARG A 228 14.24 -9.06 16.04
CA ARG A 228 15.09 -7.85 16.01
C ARG A 228 16.15 -7.92 14.92
N ARG A 229 16.84 -9.07 14.78
CA ARG A 229 17.86 -9.27 13.72
C ARG A 229 17.26 -9.19 12.32
N LEU A 230 16.07 -9.78 12.14
CA LEU A 230 15.34 -9.72 10.86
C LEU A 230 14.88 -8.29 10.53
N ALA A 231 14.37 -7.54 11.51
CA ALA A 231 13.97 -6.15 11.35
C ALA A 231 15.16 -5.28 10.93
N ILE A 232 16.32 -5.44 11.56
CA ILE A 232 17.54 -4.70 11.19
C ILE A 232 17.97 -5.06 9.76
N LYS A 233 17.93 -6.35 9.38
CA LYS A 233 18.28 -6.79 8.01
C LYS A 233 17.31 -6.28 6.94
N SER A 234 16.08 -5.99 7.29
CA SER A 234 15.10 -5.42 6.34
C SER A 234 15.27 -3.91 6.14
N THR A 235 16.01 -3.24 7.02
CA THR A 235 16.27 -1.79 6.94
C THR A 235 17.57 -1.47 6.17
N ILE A 236 18.43 -2.47 5.97
CA ILE A 236 19.71 -2.39 5.22
C ILE A 236 19.50 -2.97 3.82
#